data_278e6b9f1815e8eeaffb736c13af93cb
#
_entry.id   278e6b9f1815e8eeaffb736c13af93cb
#
_cell.length_a   1.000
_cell.length_b   1.000
_cell.length_c   1.000
_cell.angle_alpha   90.00
_cell.angle_beta   90.00
_cell.angle_gamma   90.00
#
_symmetry.space_group_name_H-M   'P 1'
#
loop_
_entity.id
_entity.type
_entity.pdbx_description
1 polymer ?
#
loop_
_entity_poly.entity_id
_entity_poly.type
_entity_poly.pdbx_seq_one_letter_code
_entity_poly.pdbx_strand_id
1 'polypeptide(L)'
;MVIQGIFPWCFTPELYAAKPEYIDSLAEFVRSRPMPPVDAFLRQSDAVIAHDATGVLSLIKAPTQITFGQHDAVTSVRFAGPLTEAINGAELVIFEGCAHAPIYENVAEFNARTLDFLTRNS
;
A
#
# COMPACT_ATOMS: atom_id res chain seq x y z
N MET A 1 10.48 -17.44 -5.36
CA MET A 1 9.45 -17.79 -4.37
C MET A 1 8.69 -16.56 -3.84
N VAL A 2 9.34 -15.53 -3.29
CA VAL A 2 8.65 -14.33 -2.75
C VAL A 2 7.79 -13.62 -3.81
N ILE A 3 8.31 -13.35 -4.99
CA ILE A 3 7.59 -12.64 -6.05
C ILE A 3 6.35 -13.42 -6.51
N GLN A 4 6.48 -14.71 -6.76
CA GLN A 4 5.36 -15.56 -7.18
C GLN A 4 4.29 -15.73 -6.07
N GLY A 5 4.68 -15.59 -4.81
CA GLY A 5 3.76 -15.69 -3.67
C GLY A 5 3.10 -14.36 -3.27
N ILE A 6 3.73 -13.21 -3.54
CA ILE A 6 3.26 -11.90 -3.08
C ILE A 6 2.63 -11.07 -4.21
N PHE A 7 3.24 -11.01 -5.38
CA PHE A 7 2.77 -10.16 -6.48
C PHE A 7 1.31 -10.39 -6.87
N PRO A 8 0.77 -11.64 -6.91
CA PRO A 8 -0.64 -11.87 -7.19
C PRO A 8 -1.61 -11.23 -6.19
N TRP A 9 -1.13 -10.86 -5.01
CA TRP A 9 -1.91 -10.15 -4.01
C TRP A 9 -1.73 -8.62 -4.10
N CYS A 10 -0.63 -8.18 -4.70
CA CYS A 10 -0.32 -6.76 -4.82
C CYS A 10 -0.91 -6.10 -6.05
N PHE A 11 -1.13 -6.85 -7.13
CA PHE A 11 -1.53 -6.33 -8.43
C PHE A 11 -2.78 -7.04 -8.97
N THR A 12 -3.59 -6.30 -9.72
CA THR A 12 -4.80 -6.85 -10.36
C THR A 12 -4.48 -7.79 -11.53
N PRO A 13 -5.34 -8.78 -11.83
CA PRO A 13 -5.22 -9.60 -13.03
C PRO A 13 -5.21 -8.76 -14.32
N GLU A 14 -5.93 -7.64 -14.33
CA GLU A 14 -6.00 -6.70 -15.45
C GLU A 14 -4.64 -6.08 -15.75
N LEU A 15 -3.87 -5.70 -14.71
CA LEU A 15 -2.51 -5.20 -14.91
C LEU A 15 -1.59 -6.28 -15.49
N TYR A 16 -1.68 -7.52 -15.00
CA TYR A 16 -0.93 -8.64 -15.54
C TYR A 16 -1.22 -8.87 -17.03
N ALA A 17 -2.50 -8.80 -17.41
CA ALA A 17 -2.90 -8.97 -18.80
C ALA A 17 -2.48 -7.80 -19.70
N ALA A 18 -2.60 -6.56 -19.20
CA ALA A 18 -2.34 -5.36 -19.97
C ALA A 18 -0.85 -5.00 -20.08
N LYS A 19 -0.05 -5.31 -19.05
CA LYS A 19 1.35 -4.87 -18.95
C LYS A 19 2.27 -5.96 -18.36
N PRO A 20 2.35 -7.15 -18.97
CA PRO A 20 3.17 -8.25 -18.43
C PRO A 20 4.64 -7.87 -18.30
N GLU A 21 5.22 -7.16 -19.28
CA GLU A 21 6.62 -6.72 -19.25
C GLU A 21 6.91 -5.74 -18.10
N TYR A 22 5.93 -4.93 -17.71
CA TYR A 22 6.05 -4.04 -16.56
C TYR A 22 6.13 -4.83 -15.26
N ILE A 23 5.27 -5.83 -15.10
CA ILE A 23 5.31 -6.75 -13.94
C ILE A 23 6.66 -7.50 -13.89
N ASP A 24 7.17 -7.97 -15.04
CA ASP A 24 8.47 -8.62 -15.11
C ASP A 24 9.61 -7.69 -14.72
N SER A 25 9.57 -6.42 -15.12
CA SER A 25 10.57 -5.42 -14.74
C SER A 25 10.56 -5.13 -13.23
N LEU A 26 9.37 -5.04 -12.61
CA LEU A 26 9.24 -4.91 -11.16
C LEU A 26 9.78 -6.16 -10.44
N ALA A 27 9.49 -7.34 -10.96
CA ALA A 27 9.98 -8.59 -10.42
C ALA A 27 11.51 -8.67 -10.47
N GLU A 28 12.12 -8.25 -11.57
CA GLU A 28 13.57 -8.19 -11.71
C GLU A 28 14.20 -7.17 -10.76
N PHE A 29 13.58 -5.99 -10.63
CA PHE A 29 14.01 -5.00 -9.65
C PHE A 29 14.02 -5.57 -8.22
N VAL A 30 12.98 -6.30 -7.81
CA VAL A 30 12.93 -6.93 -6.49
C VAL A 30 14.01 -8.01 -6.35
N ARG A 31 14.23 -8.84 -7.39
CA ARG A 31 15.28 -9.89 -7.38
C ARG A 31 16.70 -9.32 -7.28
N SER A 32 16.93 -8.13 -7.85
CA SER A 32 18.24 -7.48 -7.81
C SER A 32 18.60 -6.91 -6.43
N ARG A 33 17.63 -6.82 -5.51
CA ARG A 33 17.87 -6.28 -4.15
C ARG A 33 18.51 -7.34 -3.27
N PRO A 34 19.44 -6.95 -2.39
CA PRO A 34 20.01 -7.89 -1.44
C PRO A 34 18.93 -8.43 -0.49
N MET A 35 18.98 -9.72 -0.21
CA MET A 35 18.09 -10.31 0.78
C MET A 35 18.45 -9.79 2.19
N PRO A 36 17.46 -9.42 3.00
CA PRO A 36 17.72 -9.07 4.38
C PRO A 36 18.27 -10.28 5.16
N PRO A 37 19.15 -10.06 6.16
CA PRO A 37 19.54 -11.12 7.08
C PRO A 37 18.30 -11.77 7.75
N VAL A 38 18.37 -13.07 7.98
CA VAL A 38 17.24 -13.85 8.55
C VAL A 38 16.77 -13.29 9.89
N ASP A 39 17.72 -12.88 10.75
CA ASP A 39 17.42 -12.30 12.06
C ASP A 39 16.69 -10.93 11.92
N ALA A 40 17.04 -10.12 10.91
CA ALA A 40 16.33 -8.88 10.62
C ALA A 40 14.90 -9.16 10.12
N PHE A 41 14.73 -10.16 9.25
CA PHE A 41 13.41 -10.59 8.80
C PHE A 41 12.53 -11.07 9.95
N LEU A 42 13.07 -11.89 10.86
CA LEU A 42 12.34 -12.38 12.03
C LEU A 42 11.89 -11.22 12.94
N ARG A 43 12.79 -10.26 13.25
CA ARG A 43 12.41 -9.07 14.03
C ARG A 43 11.31 -8.24 13.38
N GLN A 44 11.33 -8.09 12.05
CA GLN A 44 10.27 -7.40 11.32
C GLN A 44 8.94 -8.16 11.40
N SER A 45 8.98 -9.48 11.27
CA SER A 45 7.80 -10.34 11.39
C SER A 45 7.18 -10.25 12.79
N ASP A 46 8.01 -10.31 13.83
CA ASP A 46 7.55 -10.16 15.22
C ASP A 46 6.93 -8.79 15.46
N ALA A 47 7.53 -7.72 14.92
CA ALA A 47 7.00 -6.37 15.01
C ALA A 47 5.64 -6.22 14.32
N VAL A 48 5.46 -6.84 13.15
CA VAL A 48 4.17 -6.84 12.43
C VAL A 48 3.10 -7.59 13.23
N ILE A 49 3.45 -8.76 13.79
CA ILE A 49 2.52 -9.59 14.57
C ILE A 49 2.08 -8.87 15.86
N ALA A 50 3.00 -8.15 16.49
CA ALA A 50 2.74 -7.42 17.74
C ALA A 50 2.12 -6.03 17.53
N HIS A 51 2.04 -5.56 16.25
CA HIS A 51 1.59 -4.20 15.96
C HIS A 51 0.10 -4.00 16.24
N ASP A 52 -0.19 -3.04 17.10
CA ASP A 52 -1.53 -2.51 17.34
C ASP A 52 -1.44 -0.99 17.56
N ALA A 53 -1.95 -0.22 16.62
CA ALA A 53 -1.99 1.23 16.67
C ALA A 53 -3.39 1.78 17.04
N THR A 54 -4.39 0.93 17.28
CA THR A 54 -5.78 1.35 17.46
C THR A 54 -5.94 2.37 18.61
N GLY A 55 -5.18 2.20 19.69
CA GLY A 55 -5.24 3.10 20.85
C GLY A 55 -4.60 4.49 20.66
N VAL A 56 -3.86 4.71 19.56
CA VAL A 56 -3.10 5.95 19.32
C VAL A 56 -3.51 6.71 18.05
N LEU A 57 -4.40 6.15 17.23
CA LEU A 57 -4.81 6.79 15.96
C LEU A 57 -5.44 8.18 16.18
N SER A 58 -6.24 8.35 17.22
CA SER A 58 -6.86 9.65 17.56
C SER A 58 -5.87 10.72 18.03
N LEU A 59 -4.63 10.34 18.34
CA LEU A 59 -3.55 11.26 18.71
C LEU A 59 -2.87 11.89 17.49
N ILE A 60 -3.10 11.38 16.29
CA ILE A 60 -2.57 11.96 15.05
C ILE A 60 -3.20 13.33 14.85
N LYS A 61 -2.34 14.36 14.73
CA LYS A 61 -2.74 15.77 14.53
C LYS A 61 -2.36 16.31 13.15
N ALA A 62 -1.43 15.62 12.49
CA ALA A 62 -1.04 16.00 11.12
C ALA A 62 -2.19 15.75 10.15
N PRO A 63 -2.35 16.58 9.11
CA PRO A 63 -3.20 16.28 7.98
C PRO A 63 -2.88 14.87 7.47
N THR A 64 -3.89 14.04 7.30
CA THR A 64 -3.71 12.63 6.97
C THR A 64 -4.55 12.25 5.75
N GLN A 65 -3.92 11.67 4.75
CA GLN A 65 -4.60 11.03 3.62
C GLN A 65 -4.42 9.51 3.74
N ILE A 66 -5.52 8.80 3.70
CA ILE A 66 -5.58 7.33 3.73
C ILE A 66 -5.88 6.85 2.31
N THR A 67 -5.04 5.96 1.78
CA THR A 67 -5.17 5.47 0.41
C THR A 67 -5.29 3.96 0.39
N PHE A 68 -6.26 3.46 -0.39
CA PHE A 68 -6.47 2.02 -0.62
C PHE A 68 -6.77 1.75 -2.09
N GLY A 69 -6.34 0.61 -2.58
CA GLY A 69 -6.91 0.06 -3.81
C GLY A 69 -8.26 -0.61 -3.51
N GLN A 70 -9.19 -0.50 -4.45
CA GLN A 70 -10.52 -1.09 -4.34
C GLN A 70 -10.48 -2.61 -4.08
N HIS A 71 -9.50 -3.29 -4.68
CA HIS A 71 -9.31 -4.73 -4.62
C HIS A 71 -8.16 -5.16 -3.70
N ASP A 72 -7.74 -4.28 -2.77
CA ASP A 72 -6.67 -4.61 -1.83
C ASP A 72 -7.05 -5.79 -0.94
N ALA A 73 -6.36 -6.91 -1.15
CA ALA A 73 -6.52 -8.14 -0.38
C ALA A 73 -5.40 -8.35 0.65
N VAL A 74 -4.34 -7.55 0.61
CA VAL A 74 -3.22 -7.61 1.57
C VAL A 74 -3.58 -6.90 2.86
N THR A 75 -3.87 -5.59 2.79
CA THR A 75 -4.31 -4.81 3.95
C THR A 75 -5.80 -4.54 3.92
N SER A 76 -6.53 -5.17 3.05
CA SER A 76 -7.97 -5.16 2.85
C SER A 76 -8.66 -3.79 2.99
N VAL A 77 -9.29 -3.35 1.92
CA VAL A 77 -10.04 -2.08 1.86
C VAL A 77 -11.11 -1.94 2.96
N ARG A 78 -11.53 -3.06 3.59
CA ARG A 78 -12.46 -3.04 4.74
C ARG A 78 -11.96 -2.21 5.92
N PHE A 79 -10.65 -2.00 6.04
CA PHE A 79 -10.05 -1.19 7.09
C PHE A 79 -10.03 0.31 6.79
N ALA A 80 -10.35 0.72 5.56
CA ALA A 80 -10.32 2.11 5.13
C ALA A 80 -11.26 3.00 5.95
N GLY A 81 -12.54 2.58 6.11
CA GLY A 81 -13.53 3.30 6.92
C GLY A 81 -13.10 3.44 8.38
N PRO A 82 -12.83 2.34 9.09
CA PRO A 82 -12.38 2.39 10.49
C PRO A 82 -11.15 3.26 10.72
N LEU A 83 -10.16 3.25 9.81
CA LEU A 83 -8.99 4.13 9.92
C LEU A 83 -9.36 5.60 9.74
N THR A 84 -10.22 5.90 8.77
CA THR A 84 -10.67 7.28 8.49
C THR A 84 -11.46 7.84 9.68
N GLU A 85 -12.30 7.03 10.31
CA GLU A 85 -13.06 7.40 11.50
C GLU A 85 -12.18 7.61 12.73
N ALA A 86 -11.11 6.82 12.86
CA ALA A 86 -10.22 6.87 14.02
C ALA A 86 -9.22 8.03 14.00
N ILE A 87 -8.91 8.59 12.82
CA ILE A 87 -7.97 9.70 12.64
C ILE A 87 -8.76 10.98 12.32
N ASN A 88 -8.75 11.95 13.25
CA ASN A 88 -9.50 13.18 13.11
C ASN A 88 -9.10 13.97 11.85
N GLY A 89 -10.06 14.23 10.97
CA GLY A 89 -9.84 15.00 9.75
C GLY A 89 -9.11 14.24 8.63
N ALA A 90 -9.00 12.92 8.74
CA ALA A 90 -8.41 12.12 7.67
C ALA A 90 -9.28 12.14 6.41
N GLU A 91 -8.61 12.20 5.24
CA GLU A 91 -9.23 12.09 3.93
C GLU A 91 -9.03 10.68 3.38
N LEU A 92 -10.09 10.06 2.88
CA LEU A 92 -10.01 8.73 2.28
C LEU A 92 -10.01 8.82 0.75
N VAL A 93 -9.06 8.14 0.12
CA VAL A 93 -8.97 7.95 -1.34
C VAL A 93 -8.98 6.46 -1.65
N ILE A 94 -9.99 6.01 -2.38
CA ILE A 94 -10.06 4.66 -2.93
C ILE A 94 -9.70 4.73 -4.42
N PHE A 95 -8.67 3.98 -4.81
CA PHE A 95 -8.26 3.87 -6.22
C PHE A 95 -9.05 2.73 -6.87
N GLU A 96 -9.99 3.10 -7.74
CA GLU A 96 -10.81 2.15 -8.47
C GLU A 96 -9.96 1.27 -9.39
N GLY A 97 -10.31 -0.01 -9.47
CA GLY A 97 -9.61 -0.98 -10.32
C GLY A 97 -8.17 -1.29 -9.89
N CYS A 98 -7.72 -0.85 -8.71
CA CYS A 98 -6.39 -1.13 -8.18
C CYS A 98 -6.45 -2.14 -7.03
N ALA A 99 -5.42 -2.98 -6.92
CA ALA A 99 -5.19 -3.87 -5.79
C ALA A 99 -4.37 -3.17 -4.69
N HIS A 100 -3.45 -3.87 -4.04
CA HIS A 100 -2.65 -3.35 -2.92
C HIS A 100 -1.67 -2.22 -3.31
N ALA A 101 -1.28 -2.13 -4.57
CA ALA A 101 -0.22 -1.23 -5.00
C ALA A 101 -0.66 -0.15 -6.01
N PRO A 102 -1.63 0.74 -5.67
CA PRO A 102 -2.08 1.81 -6.58
C PRO A 102 -0.95 2.68 -7.11
N ILE A 103 0.11 2.87 -6.32
CA ILE A 103 1.34 3.60 -6.70
C ILE A 103 2.03 3.00 -7.93
N TYR A 104 1.81 1.74 -8.24
CA TYR A 104 2.33 1.05 -9.42
C TYR A 104 1.25 0.79 -10.47
N GLU A 105 0.01 0.62 -10.06
CA GLU A 105 -1.10 0.28 -10.97
C GLU A 105 -1.69 1.52 -11.63
N ASN A 106 -1.84 2.62 -10.88
CA ASN A 106 -2.38 3.89 -11.38
C ASN A 106 -1.49 5.07 -10.98
N VAL A 107 -0.26 5.07 -11.48
CA VAL A 107 0.80 6.04 -11.15
C VAL A 107 0.34 7.49 -11.33
N ALA A 108 -0.37 7.77 -12.43
CA ALA A 108 -0.79 9.14 -12.76
C ALA A 108 -1.77 9.68 -11.73
N GLU A 109 -2.81 8.95 -11.42
CA GLU A 109 -3.81 9.36 -10.44
C GLU A 109 -3.23 9.37 -9.02
N PHE A 110 -2.43 8.35 -8.65
CA PHE A 110 -1.77 8.30 -7.35
C PHE A 110 -0.93 9.56 -7.12
N ASN A 111 -0.10 9.93 -8.09
CA ASN A 111 0.74 11.11 -7.99
C ASN A 111 -0.09 12.40 -7.94
N ALA A 112 -1.12 12.53 -8.77
CA ALA A 112 -1.98 13.71 -8.79
C ALA A 112 -2.69 13.92 -7.44
N ARG A 113 -3.30 12.87 -6.88
CA ARG A 113 -3.98 12.91 -5.58
C ARG A 113 -3.02 13.23 -4.44
N THR A 114 -1.86 12.60 -4.43
CA THR A 114 -0.84 12.79 -3.39
C THR A 114 -0.27 14.22 -3.44
N LEU A 115 0.07 14.72 -4.62
CA LEU A 115 0.60 16.08 -4.79
C LEU A 115 -0.43 17.14 -4.42
N ASP A 116 -1.69 16.97 -4.81
CA ASP A 116 -2.77 17.87 -4.42
C ASP A 116 -2.91 17.93 -2.89
N PHE A 117 -2.95 16.76 -2.24
CA PHE A 117 -3.03 16.68 -0.78
C PHE A 117 -1.84 17.38 -0.10
N LEU A 118 -0.62 17.10 -0.53
CA LEU A 118 0.57 17.72 0.04
C LEU A 118 0.59 19.23 -0.16
N THR A 119 0.21 19.70 -1.34
CA THR A 119 0.18 21.13 -1.67
C THR A 119 -0.83 21.89 -0.83
N ARG A 120 -2.00 21.31 -0.57
CA ARG A 120 -3.04 21.93 0.26
C ARG A 120 -2.70 22.00 1.75
N ASN A 121 -1.76 21.15 2.20
CA ASN A 121 -1.41 20.99 3.61
C ASN A 121 0.05 21.37 3.92
N SER A 122 0.72 22.07 3.01
CA SER A 122 2.09 22.56 3.19
C SER A 122 2.15 23.97 3.80
#